data_ae5b93bd7f87820183501845cddb126b
#
_entry.id   ae5b93bd7f87820183501845cddb126b
#
_cell.length_a   1.000
_cell.length_b   1.000
_cell.length_c   1.000
_cell.angle_alpha   90.00
_cell.angle_beta   90.00
_cell.angle_gamma   90.00
#
_symmetry.space_group_name_H-M   'P 1'
#
loop_
_entity.id
_entity.type
_entity.pdbx_description
1 polymer ?
#
loop_
_entity_poly.entity_id
_entity_poly.type
_entity_poly.pdbx_seq_one_letter_code
_entity_poly.pdbx_strand_id
1 'polypeptide(L)'
;MALFASLLGVATVVHRDKFLHTNVAFWLWAGLYFSTPFLVVAVWWLNRQDSAPVTSDDLLLSPATSVVIGAAGIAALLTCLFLFLFPRSAIAIWPWSLTELTARVTGAIFALGAVGIGAFVERRWTSARILLQVEGVMGILIAIAFLCSRGDFDTGKPLTWLFTAGFLALVIASALLYVRMERRSGPA
;
A
#
# COMPACT_ATOMS: atom_id res chain seq x y z
N MET A 1 1.18 0.93 8.39
CA MET A 1 0.57 -0.30 8.99
C MET A 1 -0.60 0.04 9.93
N ALA A 2 -0.44 0.91 10.94
CA ALA A 2 -1.54 1.24 11.86
C ALA A 2 -2.79 1.76 11.13
N LEU A 3 -2.64 2.71 10.20
CA LEU A 3 -3.76 3.25 9.41
C LEU A 3 -4.51 2.15 8.63
N PHE A 4 -3.80 1.28 7.93
CA PHE A 4 -4.37 0.15 7.20
C PHE A 4 -5.23 -0.74 8.11
N ALA A 5 -4.66 -1.17 9.25
CA ALA A 5 -5.37 -2.03 10.20
C ALA A 5 -6.58 -1.31 10.83
N SER A 6 -6.46 -0.02 11.17
CA SER A 6 -7.58 0.78 11.68
C SER A 6 -8.73 0.86 10.67
N LEU A 7 -8.41 1.11 9.39
CA LEU A 7 -9.42 1.18 8.33
C LEU A 7 -10.12 -0.17 8.13
N LEU A 8 -9.39 -1.30 8.18
CA LEU A 8 -10.01 -2.62 8.12
C LEU A 8 -10.89 -2.91 9.34
N GLY A 9 -10.47 -2.51 10.54
CA GLY A 9 -11.30 -2.57 11.74
C GLY A 9 -12.60 -1.77 11.58
N VAL A 10 -12.52 -0.53 11.10
CA VAL A 10 -13.69 0.31 10.82
C VAL A 10 -14.59 -0.32 9.75
N ALA A 11 -14.02 -0.81 8.64
CA ALA A 11 -14.80 -1.49 7.60
C ALA A 11 -15.54 -2.72 8.15
N THR A 12 -14.91 -3.48 9.05
CA THR A 12 -15.52 -4.64 9.73
C THR A 12 -16.72 -4.22 10.59
N VAL A 13 -16.60 -3.12 11.35
CA VAL A 13 -17.72 -2.61 12.16
C VAL A 13 -18.87 -2.10 11.28
N VAL A 14 -18.56 -1.33 10.25
CA VAL A 14 -19.57 -0.74 9.35
C VAL A 14 -20.34 -1.83 8.59
N HIS A 15 -19.70 -2.93 8.26
CA HIS A 15 -20.30 -4.03 7.49
C HIS A 15 -20.43 -5.32 8.32
N ARG A 16 -20.65 -5.19 9.64
CA ARG A 16 -20.74 -6.35 10.54
C ARG A 16 -21.76 -7.40 10.09
N ASP A 17 -22.84 -6.98 9.43
CA ASP A 17 -23.89 -7.82 8.86
C ASP A 17 -23.40 -8.76 7.75
N LYS A 18 -22.25 -8.49 7.15
CA LYS A 18 -21.63 -9.31 6.09
C LYS A 18 -20.72 -10.41 6.61
N PHE A 19 -20.48 -10.43 7.91
CA PHE A 19 -19.55 -11.39 8.53
C PHE A 19 -20.31 -12.49 9.30
N LEU A 20 -19.80 -13.72 9.20
CA LEU A 20 -20.29 -14.87 9.95
C LEU A 20 -19.64 -14.87 11.36
N HIS A 21 -20.32 -14.26 12.34
CA HIS A 21 -19.82 -14.12 13.72
C HIS A 21 -19.64 -15.44 14.46
N THR A 22 -20.24 -16.53 13.98
CA THR A 22 -20.06 -17.89 14.53
C THR A 22 -18.75 -18.53 14.10
N ASN A 23 -18.04 -17.95 13.10
CA ASN A 23 -16.81 -18.52 12.56
C ASN A 23 -15.60 -18.00 13.34
N VAL A 24 -14.71 -18.93 13.77
CA VAL A 24 -13.45 -18.60 14.44
C VAL A 24 -12.58 -17.66 13.61
N ALA A 25 -12.59 -17.81 12.27
CA ALA A 25 -11.85 -16.91 11.37
C ALA A 25 -12.27 -15.45 11.51
N PHE A 26 -13.56 -15.17 11.78
CA PHE A 26 -14.01 -13.81 12.04
C PHE A 26 -13.35 -13.22 13.30
N TRP A 27 -13.30 -13.98 14.38
CA TRP A 27 -12.71 -13.51 15.64
C TRP A 27 -11.19 -13.34 15.55
N LEU A 28 -10.51 -14.21 14.80
CA LEU A 28 -9.08 -14.03 14.50
C LEU A 28 -8.85 -12.77 13.66
N TRP A 29 -9.65 -12.54 12.63
CA TRP A 29 -9.64 -11.33 11.82
C TRP A 29 -9.87 -10.08 12.67
N ALA A 30 -10.95 -10.07 13.44
CA ALA A 30 -11.30 -8.94 14.29
C ALA A 30 -10.18 -8.68 15.33
N GLY A 31 -9.73 -9.72 16.04
CA GLY A 31 -8.63 -9.61 17.01
C GLY A 31 -7.38 -9.01 16.39
N LEU A 32 -6.99 -9.47 15.20
CA LEU A 32 -5.82 -8.96 14.49
C LEU A 32 -5.97 -7.46 14.16
N TYR A 33 -7.06 -7.07 13.49
CA TYR A 33 -7.19 -5.69 13.00
C TYR A 33 -7.58 -4.67 14.06
N PHE A 34 -8.15 -5.10 15.18
CA PHE A 34 -8.38 -4.22 16.33
C PHE A 34 -7.14 -4.07 17.23
N SER A 35 -6.29 -5.09 17.36
CA SER A 35 -5.08 -5.01 18.18
C SER A 35 -3.89 -4.36 17.45
N THR A 36 -3.73 -4.62 16.14
CA THR A 36 -2.57 -4.16 15.36
C THR A 36 -2.30 -2.65 15.45
N PRO A 37 -3.29 -1.74 15.36
CA PRO A 37 -3.02 -0.31 15.47
C PRO A 37 -2.31 0.07 16.77
N PHE A 38 -2.74 -0.50 17.89
CA PHE A 38 -2.16 -0.25 19.21
C PHE A 38 -0.77 -0.87 19.33
N LEU A 39 -0.60 -2.09 18.84
CA LEU A 39 0.70 -2.78 18.85
C LEU A 39 1.74 -2.03 18.02
N VAL A 40 1.36 -1.55 16.82
CA VAL A 40 2.28 -0.76 15.99
C VAL A 40 2.70 0.53 16.67
N VAL A 41 1.76 1.23 17.31
CA VAL A 41 2.07 2.46 18.06
C VAL A 41 2.96 2.15 19.27
N ALA A 42 2.65 1.07 20.00
CA ALA A 42 3.45 0.65 21.16
C ALA A 42 4.89 0.28 20.75
N VAL A 43 5.07 -0.52 19.69
CA VAL A 43 6.39 -0.89 19.17
C VAL A 43 7.15 0.35 18.69
N TRP A 44 6.49 1.27 17.97
CA TRP A 44 7.10 2.52 17.57
C TRP A 44 7.55 3.35 18.78
N TRP A 45 6.71 3.46 19.80
CA TRP A 45 7.02 4.20 21.02
C TRP A 45 8.22 3.61 21.75
N LEU A 46 8.30 2.29 21.87
CA LEU A 46 9.41 1.60 22.52
C LEU A 46 10.73 1.76 21.76
N ASN A 47 10.68 1.73 20.41
CA ASN A 47 11.88 1.76 19.59
C ASN A 47 12.24 3.17 19.04
N ARG A 48 11.49 4.21 19.41
CA ARG A 48 11.71 5.57 18.86
C ARG A 48 13.09 6.19 19.17
N GLN A 49 13.77 5.67 20.20
CA GLN A 49 15.09 6.14 20.59
C GLN A 49 16.23 5.31 19.97
N ASP A 50 15.92 4.16 19.40
CA ASP A 50 16.89 3.25 18.78
C ASP A 50 17.10 3.56 17.29
N SER A 51 16.87 4.81 16.89
CA SER A 51 17.13 5.23 15.51
C SER A 51 18.60 5.02 15.20
N ALA A 52 18.90 4.14 14.26
CA ALA A 52 20.26 3.91 13.80
C ALA A 52 20.89 5.24 13.37
N PRO A 53 22.08 5.58 13.87
CA PRO A 53 22.75 6.84 13.51
C PRO A 53 22.89 6.91 11.99
N VAL A 54 22.65 8.08 11.42
CA VAL A 54 22.89 8.35 10.01
C VAL A 54 24.41 8.26 9.81
N THR A 55 24.85 7.19 9.13
CA THR A 55 26.25 7.06 8.73
C THR A 55 26.49 7.86 7.45
N SER A 56 27.70 8.45 7.33
CA SER A 56 28.13 9.20 6.12
C SER A 56 28.04 8.37 4.84
N ASP A 57 28.03 7.03 4.97
CA ASP A 57 28.01 6.07 3.88
C ASP A 57 26.60 5.67 3.42
N ASP A 58 25.54 6.22 4.06
CA ASP A 58 24.17 5.98 3.64
C ASP A 58 23.90 6.61 2.27
N LEU A 59 23.64 5.75 1.28
CA LEU A 59 23.21 6.20 -0.03
C LEU A 59 21.85 6.93 0.08
N LEU A 60 21.83 8.15 -0.47
CA LEU A 60 20.60 8.94 -0.53
C LEU A 60 19.93 8.81 -1.90
N LEU A 61 18.60 8.76 -1.87
CA LEU A 61 17.79 8.89 -3.08
C LEU A 61 17.95 10.30 -3.67
N SER A 62 17.97 10.40 -5.00
CA SER A 62 17.97 11.70 -5.65
C SER A 62 16.71 12.48 -5.26
N PRO A 63 16.75 13.82 -5.20
CA PRO A 63 15.57 14.64 -4.91
C PRO A 63 14.39 14.32 -5.82
N ALA A 64 14.64 14.16 -7.11
CA ALA A 64 13.62 13.83 -8.09
C ALA A 64 12.97 12.45 -7.80
N THR A 65 13.77 11.43 -7.47
CA THR A 65 13.26 10.10 -7.10
C THR A 65 12.39 10.17 -5.85
N SER A 66 12.85 10.90 -4.83
CA SER A 66 12.09 11.07 -3.57
C SER A 66 10.75 11.77 -3.81
N VAL A 67 10.71 12.81 -4.66
CA VAL A 67 9.48 13.50 -5.04
C VAL A 67 8.51 12.54 -5.74
N VAL A 68 8.98 11.71 -6.67
CA VAL A 68 8.13 10.73 -7.38
C VAL A 68 7.54 9.72 -6.40
N ILE A 69 8.35 9.17 -5.50
CA ILE A 69 7.90 8.20 -4.47
C ILE A 69 6.88 8.86 -3.54
N GLY A 70 7.16 10.09 -3.07
CA GLY A 70 6.24 10.85 -2.24
C GLY A 70 4.91 11.16 -2.93
N ALA A 71 4.96 11.57 -4.20
CA ALA A 71 3.77 11.83 -5.00
C ALA A 71 2.93 10.56 -5.20
N ALA A 72 3.56 9.42 -5.47
CA ALA A 72 2.89 8.12 -5.54
C ALA A 72 2.22 7.76 -4.19
N GLY A 73 2.90 8.01 -3.06
CA GLY A 73 2.35 7.83 -1.73
C GLY A 73 1.13 8.71 -1.45
N ILE A 74 1.17 9.97 -1.87
CA ILE A 74 0.03 10.90 -1.76
C ILE A 74 -1.14 10.42 -2.64
N ALA A 75 -0.87 10.05 -3.89
CA ALA A 75 -1.88 9.52 -4.79
C ALA A 75 -2.56 8.27 -4.22
N ALA A 76 -1.78 7.34 -3.66
CA ALA A 76 -2.31 6.16 -2.97
C ALA A 76 -3.19 6.54 -1.78
N LEU A 77 -2.77 7.51 -0.96
CA LEU A 77 -3.57 7.98 0.18
C LEU A 77 -4.89 8.65 -0.27
N LEU A 78 -4.86 9.46 -1.32
CA LEU A 78 -6.07 10.07 -1.88
C LEU A 78 -7.02 8.99 -2.44
N THR A 79 -6.49 7.98 -3.13
CA THR A 79 -7.26 6.83 -3.60
C THR A 79 -7.88 6.05 -2.43
N CYS A 80 -7.09 5.83 -1.36
CA CYS A 80 -7.59 5.24 -0.12
C CYS A 80 -8.79 6.02 0.43
N LEU A 81 -8.65 7.33 0.62
CA LEU A 81 -9.72 8.19 1.15
C LEU A 81 -10.95 8.19 0.25
N PHE A 82 -10.77 8.23 -1.07
CA PHE A 82 -11.87 8.20 -2.02
C PHE A 82 -12.66 6.89 -1.94
N LEU A 83 -11.97 5.73 -2.01
CA LEU A 83 -12.59 4.41 -1.92
C LEU A 83 -13.28 4.18 -0.56
N PHE A 84 -12.68 4.69 0.51
CA PHE A 84 -13.16 4.44 1.86
C PHE A 84 -14.36 5.32 2.24
N LEU A 85 -14.29 6.63 1.92
CA LEU A 85 -15.30 7.61 2.29
C LEU A 85 -16.47 7.71 1.30
N PHE A 86 -16.17 7.48 -0.01
CA PHE A 86 -17.14 7.60 -1.09
C PHE A 86 -17.29 6.30 -1.89
N PRO A 87 -17.57 5.13 -1.24
CA PRO A 87 -17.56 3.83 -1.90
C PRO A 87 -18.53 3.75 -3.07
N ARG A 88 -19.72 4.37 -2.98
CA ARG A 88 -20.72 4.35 -4.07
C ARG A 88 -20.23 5.06 -5.33
N SER A 89 -19.61 6.22 -5.18
CA SER A 89 -19.02 6.95 -6.31
C SER A 89 -17.83 6.20 -6.89
N ALA A 90 -17.02 5.59 -6.03
CA ALA A 90 -15.86 4.79 -6.45
C ALA A 90 -16.29 3.55 -7.25
N ILE A 91 -17.30 2.80 -6.81
CA ILE A 91 -17.82 1.62 -7.50
C ILE A 91 -18.25 1.93 -8.94
N ALA A 92 -18.84 3.10 -9.16
CA ALA A 92 -19.32 3.50 -10.48
C ALA A 92 -18.19 3.59 -11.53
N ILE A 93 -17.00 4.01 -11.11
CA ILE A 93 -15.87 4.26 -12.03
C ILE A 93 -14.77 3.20 -11.94
N TRP A 94 -14.81 2.33 -10.90
CA TRP A 94 -13.73 1.38 -10.65
C TRP A 94 -13.60 0.33 -11.77
N PRO A 95 -12.39 -0.12 -12.08
CA PRO A 95 -12.11 -1.02 -13.20
C PRO A 95 -12.86 -2.37 -13.16
N TRP A 96 -13.17 -2.88 -11.97
CA TRP A 96 -13.90 -4.14 -11.77
C TRP A 96 -15.05 -3.96 -10.78
N SER A 97 -15.91 -4.96 -10.69
CA SER A 97 -17.07 -4.94 -9.80
C SER A 97 -16.64 -4.92 -8.33
N LEU A 98 -17.07 -3.92 -7.58
CA LEU A 98 -16.88 -3.79 -6.15
C LEU A 98 -18.24 -3.74 -5.43
N THR A 99 -18.28 -4.21 -4.20
CA THR A 99 -19.30 -3.88 -3.21
C THR A 99 -18.81 -2.73 -2.32
N GLU A 100 -19.68 -2.13 -1.52
CA GLU A 100 -19.25 -1.07 -0.58
C GLU A 100 -18.20 -1.59 0.42
N LEU A 101 -18.30 -2.86 0.85
CA LEU A 101 -17.31 -3.49 1.71
C LEU A 101 -15.97 -3.65 0.98
N THR A 102 -15.98 -4.25 -0.22
CA THR A 102 -14.75 -4.49 -0.97
C THR A 102 -14.10 -3.18 -1.43
N ALA A 103 -14.86 -2.13 -1.71
CA ALA A 103 -14.33 -0.79 -1.99
C ALA A 103 -13.54 -0.24 -0.78
N ARG A 104 -14.10 -0.35 0.44
CA ARG A 104 -13.40 0.08 1.66
C ARG A 104 -12.17 -0.77 1.97
N VAL A 105 -12.23 -2.08 1.76
CA VAL A 105 -11.07 -2.99 1.91
C VAL A 105 -9.97 -2.62 0.91
N THR A 106 -10.33 -2.41 -0.36
CA THR A 106 -9.38 -1.96 -1.39
C THR A 106 -8.79 -0.60 -1.01
N GLY A 107 -9.61 0.34 -0.53
CA GLY A 107 -9.15 1.62 -0.02
C GLY A 107 -8.14 1.46 1.12
N ALA A 108 -8.40 0.57 2.08
CA ALA A 108 -7.46 0.29 3.17
C ALA A 108 -6.11 -0.24 2.65
N ILE A 109 -6.10 -1.08 1.59
CA ILE A 109 -4.86 -1.56 0.97
C ILE A 109 -4.04 -0.38 0.41
N PHE A 110 -4.70 0.58 -0.26
CA PHE A 110 -4.02 1.78 -0.75
C PHE A 110 -3.39 2.64 0.37
N ALA A 111 -3.89 2.56 1.62
CA ALA A 111 -3.25 3.23 2.75
C ALA A 111 -1.82 2.75 3.01
N LEU A 112 -1.45 1.54 2.58
CA LEU A 112 -0.07 1.04 2.67
C LEU A 112 0.89 1.86 1.81
N GLY A 113 0.45 2.36 0.66
CA GLY A 113 1.26 3.21 -0.22
C GLY A 113 1.66 4.55 0.41
N ALA A 114 0.97 5.00 1.46
CA ALA A 114 1.34 6.22 2.21
C ALA A 114 2.75 6.15 2.84
N VAL A 115 3.34 4.95 2.96
CA VAL A 115 4.75 4.76 3.39
C VAL A 115 5.72 5.49 2.46
N GLY A 116 5.38 5.66 1.17
CA GLY A 116 6.16 6.46 0.23
C GLY A 116 6.38 7.91 0.67
N ILE A 117 5.46 8.49 1.45
CA ILE A 117 5.62 9.83 2.03
C ILE A 117 6.77 9.84 3.05
N GLY A 118 6.91 8.77 3.86
CA GLY A 118 8.05 8.62 4.78
C GLY A 118 9.38 8.51 4.02
N ALA A 119 9.42 7.73 2.94
CA ALA A 119 10.60 7.60 2.09
C ALA A 119 10.98 8.92 1.40
N PHE A 120 10.03 9.81 1.10
CA PHE A 120 10.30 11.17 0.64
C PHE A 120 11.01 12.02 1.70
N VAL A 121 10.60 11.89 2.97
CA VAL A 121 11.18 12.68 4.09
C VAL A 121 12.58 12.17 4.43
N GLU A 122 12.75 10.88 4.60
CA GLU A 122 14.05 10.31 5.04
C GLU A 122 15.08 10.25 3.92
N ARG A 123 14.67 9.99 2.68
CA ARG A 123 15.52 9.85 1.48
C ARG A 123 16.63 8.79 1.60
N ARG A 124 16.62 7.93 2.60
CA ARG A 124 17.64 6.89 2.82
C ARG A 124 17.31 5.67 1.96
N TRP A 125 18.36 5.17 1.24
CA TRP A 125 18.21 3.96 0.44
C TRP A 125 17.85 2.75 1.30
N THR A 126 18.45 2.60 2.48
CA THR A 126 18.19 1.49 3.40
C THR A 126 16.71 1.36 3.74
N SER A 127 16.01 2.46 4.00
CA SER A 127 14.55 2.47 4.26
C SER A 127 13.75 2.22 2.98
N ALA A 128 14.13 2.85 1.88
CA ALA A 128 13.46 2.70 0.59
C ALA A 128 13.62 1.29 0.00
N ARG A 129 14.76 0.64 0.23
CA ARG A 129 15.07 -0.73 -0.22
C ARG A 129 14.04 -1.73 0.30
N ILE A 130 13.76 -1.71 1.60
CA ILE A 130 12.77 -2.61 2.22
C ILE A 130 11.38 -2.35 1.64
N LEU A 131 11.00 -1.08 1.47
CA LEU A 131 9.73 -0.71 0.85
C LEU A 131 9.60 -1.28 -0.56
N LEU A 132 10.63 -1.10 -1.41
CA LEU A 132 10.64 -1.59 -2.79
C LEU A 132 10.62 -3.12 -2.87
N GLN A 133 11.27 -3.82 -1.93
CA GLN A 133 11.19 -5.28 -1.85
C GLN A 133 9.76 -5.76 -1.55
N VAL A 134 9.09 -5.13 -0.57
CA VAL A 134 7.70 -5.44 -0.24
C VAL A 134 6.77 -5.11 -1.41
N GLU A 135 6.94 -3.94 -2.03
CA GLU A 135 6.18 -3.56 -3.23
C GLU A 135 6.42 -4.51 -4.40
N GLY A 136 7.65 -4.98 -4.60
CA GLY A 136 7.99 -5.95 -5.63
C GLY A 136 7.23 -7.27 -5.46
N VAL A 137 7.21 -7.81 -4.24
CA VAL A 137 6.46 -9.05 -3.93
C VAL A 137 4.96 -8.81 -4.12
N MET A 138 4.43 -7.71 -3.58
CA MET A 138 3.01 -7.34 -3.76
C MET A 138 2.66 -7.11 -5.23
N GLY A 139 3.55 -6.47 -5.99
CA GLY A 139 3.38 -6.25 -7.42
C GLY A 139 3.27 -7.55 -8.21
N ILE A 140 4.10 -8.56 -7.89
CA ILE A 140 4.01 -9.89 -8.50
C ILE A 140 2.66 -10.55 -8.17
N LEU A 141 2.26 -10.54 -6.91
CA LEU A 141 0.98 -11.13 -6.47
C LEU A 141 -0.22 -10.43 -7.14
N ILE A 142 -0.20 -9.11 -7.25
CA ILE A 142 -1.22 -8.33 -7.95
C ILE A 142 -1.21 -8.66 -9.44
N ALA A 143 -0.05 -8.78 -10.08
CA ALA A 143 0.05 -9.16 -11.49
C ALA A 143 -0.56 -10.56 -11.74
N ILE A 144 -0.28 -11.53 -10.87
CA ILE A 144 -0.90 -12.86 -10.93
C ILE A 144 -2.42 -12.76 -10.79
N ALA A 145 -2.90 -11.99 -9.80
CA ALA A 145 -4.33 -11.77 -9.60
C ALA A 145 -4.98 -11.13 -10.84
N PHE A 146 -4.32 -10.15 -11.47
CA PHE A 146 -4.78 -9.55 -12.73
C PHE A 146 -4.92 -10.58 -13.85
N LEU A 147 -3.94 -11.47 -14.02
CA LEU A 147 -3.98 -12.51 -15.04
C LEU A 147 -5.10 -13.52 -14.80
N CYS A 148 -5.33 -13.87 -13.53
CA CYS A 148 -6.40 -14.81 -13.16
C CYS A 148 -7.80 -14.19 -13.31
N SER A 149 -7.95 -12.88 -13.04
CA SER A 149 -9.24 -12.17 -13.05
C SER A 149 -9.42 -11.25 -14.26
N ARG A 150 -8.68 -11.49 -15.35
CA ARG A 150 -8.73 -10.62 -16.54
C ARG A 150 -10.12 -10.43 -17.14
N GLY A 151 -11.03 -11.42 -16.95
CA GLY A 151 -12.41 -11.37 -17.40
C GLY A 151 -13.33 -10.46 -16.58
N ASP A 152 -12.90 -10.05 -15.37
CA ASP A 152 -13.70 -9.24 -14.46
C ASP A 152 -13.50 -7.73 -14.70
N PHE A 153 -12.54 -7.37 -15.55
CA PHE A 153 -12.23 -5.97 -15.87
C PHE A 153 -13.18 -5.41 -16.91
N ASP A 154 -13.80 -4.28 -16.57
CA ASP A 154 -14.63 -3.53 -17.50
C ASP A 154 -13.75 -2.68 -18.43
N THR A 155 -13.47 -3.19 -19.61
CA THR A 155 -12.63 -2.51 -20.62
C THR A 155 -13.28 -1.27 -21.22
N GLY A 156 -14.57 -1.06 -21.02
CA GLY A 156 -15.29 0.15 -21.41
C GLY A 156 -14.99 1.34 -20.49
N LYS A 157 -14.45 1.10 -19.30
CA LYS A 157 -14.11 2.18 -18.37
C LYS A 157 -12.71 2.73 -18.62
N PRO A 158 -12.54 4.05 -18.79
CA PRO A 158 -11.21 4.66 -18.96
C PRO A 158 -10.26 4.37 -17.80
N LEU A 159 -10.79 4.27 -16.56
CA LEU A 159 -10.01 3.98 -15.38
C LEU A 159 -9.32 2.60 -15.43
N THR A 160 -9.88 1.63 -16.15
CA THR A 160 -9.26 0.31 -16.36
C THR A 160 -7.91 0.44 -17.05
N TRP A 161 -7.84 1.23 -18.09
CA TRP A 161 -6.59 1.45 -18.85
C TRP A 161 -5.59 2.28 -18.06
N LEU A 162 -6.07 3.34 -17.40
CA LEU A 162 -5.23 4.18 -16.55
C LEU A 162 -4.64 3.37 -15.37
N PHE A 163 -5.45 2.54 -14.73
CA PHE A 163 -5.01 1.69 -13.63
C PHE A 163 -3.98 0.65 -14.08
N THR A 164 -4.25 -0.03 -15.20
CA THR A 164 -3.34 -1.04 -15.75
C THR A 164 -2.01 -0.41 -16.17
N ALA A 165 -2.05 0.70 -16.92
CA ALA A 165 -0.84 1.41 -17.34
C ALA A 165 -0.05 1.95 -16.14
N GLY A 166 -0.74 2.54 -15.16
CA GLY A 166 -0.13 3.06 -13.92
C GLY A 166 0.52 1.96 -13.10
N PHE A 167 -0.15 0.82 -12.97
CA PHE A 167 0.40 -0.34 -12.26
C PHE A 167 1.67 -0.89 -12.94
N LEU A 168 1.63 -1.08 -14.27
CA LEU A 168 2.81 -1.53 -15.02
C LEU A 168 3.97 -0.53 -14.91
N ALA A 169 3.68 0.77 -15.05
CA ALA A 169 4.69 1.81 -14.89
C ALA A 169 5.31 1.81 -13.49
N LEU A 170 4.50 1.63 -12.44
CA LEU A 170 4.96 1.54 -11.06
C LEU A 170 5.90 0.34 -10.87
N VAL A 171 5.50 -0.85 -11.31
CA VAL A 171 6.31 -2.08 -11.18
C VAL A 171 7.65 -1.94 -11.91
N ILE A 172 7.61 -1.44 -13.15
CA ILE A 172 8.83 -1.23 -13.96
C ILE A 172 9.73 -0.19 -13.30
N ALA A 173 9.19 0.95 -12.89
CA ALA A 173 9.97 2.02 -12.25
C ALA A 173 10.60 1.55 -10.93
N SER A 174 9.86 0.82 -10.10
CA SER A 174 10.35 0.25 -8.84
C SER A 174 11.48 -0.75 -9.07
N ALA A 175 11.34 -1.65 -10.06
CA ALA A 175 12.38 -2.61 -10.43
C ALA A 175 13.65 -1.92 -10.95
N LEU A 176 13.50 -0.94 -11.84
CA LEU A 176 14.63 -0.17 -12.38
C LEU A 176 15.36 0.62 -11.28
N LEU A 177 14.59 1.26 -10.38
CA LEU A 177 15.16 1.98 -9.25
C LEU A 177 15.92 1.04 -8.33
N TYR A 178 15.34 -0.12 -8.00
CA TYR A 178 15.97 -1.12 -7.16
C TYR A 178 17.30 -1.58 -7.75
N VAL A 179 17.30 -2.04 -9.00
CA VAL A 179 18.52 -2.51 -9.69
C VAL A 179 19.59 -1.41 -9.78
N ARG A 180 19.17 -0.16 -10.09
CA ARG A 180 20.11 0.96 -10.17
C ARG A 180 20.77 1.27 -8.83
N MET A 181 20.00 1.23 -7.73
CA MET A 181 20.52 1.55 -6.40
C MET A 181 21.36 0.42 -5.83
N GLU A 182 20.98 -0.85 -6.04
CA GLU A 182 21.80 -2.02 -5.64
C GLU A 182 23.15 -2.02 -6.34
N ARG A 183 23.22 -1.65 -7.63
CA ARG A 183 24.51 -1.53 -8.34
C ARG A 183 25.42 -0.43 -7.77
N ARG A 184 24.83 0.57 -7.11
CA ARG A 184 25.58 1.66 -6.46
C ARG A 184 26.00 1.31 -5.02
N SER A 185 25.27 0.41 -4.37
CA SER A 185 25.55 -0.06 -3.00
C SER A 185 26.43 -1.29 -2.95
N GLY A 186 26.74 -1.92 -4.09
CA GLY A 186 27.65 -3.07 -4.17
C GLY A 186 29.07 -2.70 -3.74
N PRO A 187 29.85 -3.66 -3.21
CA PRO A 187 31.22 -3.39 -2.80
C PRO A 187 32.03 -2.87 -3.99
N ALA A 188 32.74 -1.76 -3.75
CA ALA A 188 33.76 -1.25 -4.65
C ALA A 188 34.95 -2.22 -4.73
#